data_20d67e065cabef6ba038f3db2f08323b
#
_entry.id   20d67e065cabef6ba038f3db2f08323b
#
_cell.length_a   1.000
_cell.length_b   1.000
_cell.length_c   1.000
_cell.angle_alpha   90.00
_cell.angle_beta   90.00
_cell.angle_gamma   90.00
#
_symmetry.space_group_name_H-M   'P 1'
#
loop_
_entity.id
_entity.type
_entity.pdbx_description
1 polymer ?
#
loop_
_entity_poly.entity_id
_entity_poly.type
_entity_poly.pdbx_seq_one_letter_code
_entity_poly.pdbx_strand_id
1 'polypeptide(L)' 'MPLVTSTEMFKKAYDGGYAIGAFNVNNMEIVQGITEACQEEHAPVILQVSKGARAYANHTYLVKLVEAAEIGRAHV' A
#
# COMPACT_ATOMS: atom_id res chain seq x y z
N MET A 1 4.80 8.10 -0.64
CA MET A 1 3.74 7.55 -1.52
C MET A 1 2.43 8.30 -1.26
N PRO A 2 2.03 9.19 -2.14
CA PRO A 2 0.77 9.89 -1.96
C PRO A 2 -0.41 8.97 -2.24
N LEU A 3 -1.55 9.29 -1.63
CA LEU A 3 -2.80 8.61 -1.96
C LEU A 3 -3.30 9.08 -3.33
N VAL A 4 -3.80 8.14 -4.11
CA VAL A 4 -4.40 8.45 -5.41
C VAL A 4 -5.75 7.76 -5.51
N THR A 5 -6.62 8.26 -6.40
CA THR A 5 -7.92 7.63 -6.60
C THR A 5 -7.76 6.33 -7.38
N SER A 6 -8.60 5.34 -7.06
CA SER A 6 -8.58 4.06 -7.77
C SER A 6 -8.88 4.23 -9.25
N THR A 7 -9.83 5.11 -9.59
CA THR A 7 -10.21 5.35 -10.98
C THR A 7 -9.02 5.81 -11.82
N GLU A 8 -8.27 6.78 -11.33
CA GLU A 8 -7.10 7.30 -12.02
C GLU A 8 -6.01 6.25 -12.15
N MET A 9 -5.75 5.53 -11.07
CA MET A 9 -4.72 4.51 -11.02
C MET A 9 -5.02 3.36 -11.97
N PHE A 10 -6.27 2.90 -12.01
CA PHE A 10 -6.70 1.81 -12.89
C PHE A 10 -6.66 2.23 -14.35
N LYS A 11 -7.02 3.46 -14.66
CA LYS A 11 -6.96 3.96 -16.02
C LYS A 11 -5.52 3.96 -16.54
N LYS A 12 -4.59 4.43 -15.74
CA LYS A 12 -3.17 4.43 -16.11
C LYS A 12 -2.65 3.01 -16.32
N ALA A 13 -3.05 2.08 -15.47
CA ALA A 13 -2.65 0.69 -15.60
C ALA A 13 -3.20 0.05 -16.87
N TYR A 14 -4.46 0.31 -17.17
CA TYR A 14 -5.09 -0.20 -18.38
C TYR A 14 -4.41 0.36 -19.62
N ASP A 15 -4.21 1.66 -19.69
CA ASP A 15 -3.60 2.33 -20.83
C ASP A 15 -2.13 1.93 -21.01
N GLY A 16 -1.42 1.68 -19.91
CA GLY A 16 -0.02 1.26 -19.95
C GLY A 16 0.20 -0.23 -20.09
N GLY A 17 -0.86 -1.04 -20.01
CA GLY A 17 -0.75 -2.48 -20.16
C GLY A 17 -0.04 -3.19 -19.02
N TYR A 18 -0.19 -2.70 -17.78
CA TYR A 18 0.42 -3.33 -16.60
C TYR A 18 -0.61 -3.62 -15.52
N ALA A 19 -0.26 -4.51 -14.59
CA ALA A 19 -1.11 -4.88 -13.48
C ALA A 19 -0.72 -4.11 -12.22
N ILE A 20 -1.68 -3.97 -11.31
CA ILE A 20 -1.45 -3.35 -10.00
C ILE A 20 -1.61 -4.43 -8.95
N GLY A 21 -0.61 -4.59 -8.08
CA GLY A 21 -0.68 -5.55 -6.99
C GLY A 21 -1.54 -5.04 -5.84
N ALA A 22 -2.31 -5.94 -5.24
CA ALA A 22 -3.07 -5.66 -4.03
C ALA A 22 -2.58 -6.64 -2.96
N PHE A 23 -2.02 -6.11 -1.88
CA PHE A 23 -1.33 -6.93 -0.90
C PHE A 23 -1.94 -6.78 0.48
N ASN A 24 -2.15 -7.91 1.16
CA ASN A 24 -2.63 -7.91 2.53
C ASN A 24 -1.49 -7.55 3.47
N VAL A 25 -1.74 -6.62 4.40
CA VAL A 25 -0.75 -6.21 5.38
C VAL A 25 -1.23 -6.59 6.78
N ASN A 26 -0.35 -7.22 7.56
CA ASN A 26 -0.65 -7.72 8.89
C ASN A 26 0.24 -7.13 9.97
N ASN A 27 1.41 -6.62 9.61
CA ASN A 27 2.38 -6.09 10.56
C ASN A 27 3.29 -5.07 9.89
N MET A 28 4.16 -4.47 10.69
CA MET A 28 5.06 -3.41 10.22
C MET A 28 6.04 -3.90 9.16
N GLU A 29 6.60 -5.09 9.35
CA GLU A 29 7.61 -5.63 8.43
C GLU A 29 7.04 -5.86 7.05
N ILE A 30 5.81 -6.36 6.95
CA ILE A 30 5.13 -6.55 5.68
C ILE A 30 4.87 -5.20 4.99
N VAL A 31 4.36 -4.22 5.75
CA VAL A 31 4.11 -2.88 5.20
C VAL A 31 5.41 -2.27 4.69
N GLN A 32 6.49 -2.35 5.45
CA GLN A 32 7.78 -1.82 5.04
C GLN A 32 8.31 -2.51 3.79
N GLY A 33 8.27 -3.83 3.76
CA GLY A 33 8.76 -4.58 2.60
C GLY A 33 8.02 -4.23 1.32
N ILE A 34 6.69 -4.18 1.38
CA ILE A 34 5.86 -3.87 0.22
C ILE A 34 6.09 -2.43 -0.25
N THR A 35 6.06 -1.47 0.66
CA THR A 35 6.18 -0.06 0.28
C THR A 35 7.57 0.27 -0.24
N GLU A 36 8.61 -0.31 0.33
CA GLU A 36 9.97 -0.11 -0.15
C GLU A 36 10.16 -0.69 -1.55
N ALA A 37 9.66 -1.89 -1.78
CA ALA A 37 9.73 -2.52 -3.10
C ALA A 37 8.97 -1.71 -4.15
N CYS A 38 7.77 -1.25 -3.82
CA CYS A 38 6.97 -0.46 -4.75
C CYS A 38 7.59 0.91 -5.04
N GLN A 39 8.21 1.53 -4.07
CA GLN A 39 8.91 2.78 -4.28
C GLN A 39 10.12 2.60 -5.17
N GLU A 40 10.90 1.54 -4.94
CA GLU A 40 12.06 1.23 -5.73
C GLU A 40 11.72 0.99 -7.20
N GLU A 41 10.59 0.32 -7.44
CA GLU A 41 10.12 0.01 -8.79
C GLU A 41 9.22 1.11 -9.37
N HIS A 42 8.96 2.18 -8.63
CA HIS A 42 8.04 3.26 -9.03
C HIS A 42 6.66 2.71 -9.39
N ALA A 43 6.18 1.74 -8.61
CA ALA A 43 4.93 1.04 -8.89
C ALA A 43 3.83 1.48 -7.93
N PRO A 44 2.60 1.71 -8.42
CA PRO A 44 1.46 1.91 -7.55
C PRO A 44 1.07 0.60 -6.86
N VAL A 45 0.41 0.71 -5.71
CA VAL A 45 0.07 -0.46 -4.91
C VAL A 45 -1.23 -0.24 -4.17
N ILE A 46 -1.97 -1.33 -3.94
CA ILE A 46 -3.14 -1.35 -3.07
C ILE A 46 -2.78 -2.14 -1.83
N LEU A 47 -2.91 -1.51 -0.66
CA LEU A 47 -2.71 -2.19 0.62
C LEU A 47 -4.06 -2.58 1.18
N GLN A 48 -4.20 -3.85 1.57
CA GLN A 48 -5.46 -4.40 2.06
C GLN A 48 -5.32 -4.87 3.50
N VAL A 49 -6.36 -4.66 4.30
CA VAL A 49 -6.41 -5.13 5.67
C VAL A 49 -7.64 -6.02 5.84
N SER A 50 -7.42 -7.32 6.01
CA SER A 50 -8.49 -8.26 6.21
C SER A 50 -9.03 -8.20 7.64
N LYS A 51 -10.21 -8.80 7.86
CA LYS A 51 -10.77 -8.92 9.20
C LYS A 51 -9.82 -9.69 10.12
N GLY A 52 -9.19 -10.75 9.62
CA GLY A 52 -8.23 -11.53 10.38
C GLY A 52 -6.99 -10.72 10.75
N ALA A 53 -6.48 -9.91 9.83
CA ALA A 53 -5.34 -9.04 10.09
C ALA A 53 -5.66 -8.01 11.18
N ARG A 54 -6.85 -7.43 11.14
CA ARG A 54 -7.29 -6.46 12.16
C ARG A 54 -7.42 -7.12 13.53
N ALA A 55 -7.86 -8.37 13.59
CA ALA A 55 -7.93 -9.11 14.84
C ALA A 55 -6.55 -9.43 15.38
N TYR A 56 -5.60 -9.74 14.49
CA TYR A 56 -4.23 -10.08 14.88
C TYR A 56 -3.47 -8.87 15.42
N ALA A 57 -3.50 -7.75 14.71
CA ALA A 57 -2.61 -6.62 14.97
C ALA A 57 -3.31 -5.35 15.49
N ASN A 58 -4.57 -5.41 15.81
CA ASN A 58 -5.37 -4.27 16.23
C ASN A 58 -5.53 -3.22 15.12
N HIS A 59 -6.77 -2.83 14.89
CA HIS A 59 -7.14 -1.91 13.81
C HIS A 59 -6.38 -0.58 13.87
N THR A 60 -6.25 0.01 15.04
CA THR A 60 -5.60 1.31 15.21
C THR A 60 -4.13 1.26 14.78
N TYR A 61 -3.42 0.21 15.18
CA TYR A 61 -2.02 0.05 14.80
C TYR A 61 -1.86 -0.12 13.29
N LEU A 62 -2.74 -0.89 12.65
CA LEU A 62 -2.67 -1.09 11.21
C LEU A 62 -2.93 0.20 10.45
N VAL A 63 -3.91 1.00 10.88
CA VAL A 63 -4.20 2.30 10.27
C VAL A 63 -2.98 3.21 10.35
N LYS A 64 -2.34 3.26 11.51
CA LYS A 64 -1.15 4.10 11.70
C LYS A 64 0.04 3.60 10.90
N LEU A 65 0.20 2.30 10.74
CA LEU A 65 1.26 1.73 9.91
C LEU A 65 1.09 2.14 8.45
N VAL A 66 -0.12 2.08 7.93
CA VAL A 66 -0.40 2.49 6.55
C VAL A 66 -0.17 3.98 6.37
N GLU A 67 -0.63 4.81 7.31
CA GLU A 67 -0.39 6.25 7.28
C GLU A 67 1.10 6.57 7.33
N ALA A 68 1.86 5.86 8.17
CA ALA A 68 3.30 6.05 8.26
C ALA A 68 3.99 5.72 6.93
N ALA A 69 3.55 4.68 6.24
CA ALA A 69 4.09 4.32 4.93
C ALA A 69 3.85 5.44 3.91
N GLU A 70 2.66 6.03 3.90
CA GLU A 70 2.35 7.16 3.02
C GLU A 70 3.26 8.35 3.29
N ILE A 71 3.34 8.76 4.54
CA ILE A 71 4.09 9.95 4.94
C ILE A 71 5.59 9.74 4.71
N GLY A 72 6.10 8.61 5.16
CA GLY A 72 7.52 8.32 5.07
C GLY A 72 8.02 8.21 3.65
N ARG A 73 7.23 7.67 2.74
CA ARG A 73 7.64 7.47 1.36
C ARG A 73 7.37 8.67 0.46
N ALA A 74 6.46 9.55 0.86
CA ALA A 74 6.16 10.75 0.08
C ALA A 74 7.34 11.72 0.01
N HIS A 75 8.28 11.62 0.93
CA HIS A 75 9.40 12.55 1.06
C HIS A 75 10.74 11.96 0.61
N VAL A 76 10.73 10.82 0.05
CA VAL A 76 11.96 10.14 -0.41
C VAL A 76 12.30 10.43 -1.87
#